data_9027c800bd4d39efa5bbdf62e472d0b8
#
_entry.id   9027c800bd4d39efa5bbdf62e472d0b8
#
_cell.length_a   1.000
_cell.length_b   1.000
_cell.length_c   1.000
_cell.angle_alpha   90.00
_cell.angle_beta   90.00
_cell.angle_gamma   90.00
#
_symmetry.space_group_name_H-M   'P 1'
#
loop_
_entity.id
_entity.type
_entity.pdbx_description
1 polymer ?
#
loop_
_entity_poly.entity_id
_entity_poly.type
_entity_poly.pdbx_seq_one_letter_code
_entity_poly.pdbx_strand_id
1 'polypeptide(L)'
;MHRNSTIVSTKQERIATLAKQSPQMAFTSLSYLMDIDWLKEAYRRTRKDGAVGVDGVTAEDYEQDFEGNLQRLLDRAKSGTYRAPPVRRVHIPKGGSTTETRPIGVPTLEDKILQRAVVMLLEPIYEQDFLDCSYGFRPGRSAHQALQSFRDQLMNCRGGYILEVDIRKFFDTLDRGHLRTFLQHRVRDGVLLRLIGKWLNAGVMENGNVSYPDSGSPQGGVVSPLLSNVFLHYVLDLWFEQEAKPRLRSRAFLIRFADDFVIGFRDQRDAQRVMEVVPKRFGKYSLTIHPTKTKLVPFRPPSSTTKGGDGPRDRPGTFDFLGFTHYWDRSRRGHWVVKLKTATDRFSRAVRSIDSWCQANRHLPLRDQQQKLNEKLRGHYAY
;
A
#
# COMPACT_ATOMS: atom_id res chain seq x y z
N MET A 1 14.29 -7.13 -28.00
CA MET A 1 13.69 -6.75 -26.68
C MET A 1 12.18 -6.53 -26.73
N HIS A 2 11.59 -5.83 -27.71
CA HIS A 2 10.14 -5.59 -27.78
C HIS A 2 9.26 -6.87 -27.86
N ARG A 3 9.72 -7.93 -28.54
CA ARG A 3 8.93 -9.15 -28.78
C ARG A 3 8.56 -9.91 -27.50
N ASN A 4 9.49 -10.01 -26.53
CA ASN A 4 9.26 -10.74 -25.27
C ASN A 4 8.28 -9.99 -24.34
N SER A 5 8.35 -8.66 -24.28
CA SER A 5 7.41 -7.84 -23.52
C SER A 5 5.98 -8.01 -24.03
N THR A 6 5.78 -8.11 -25.35
CA THR A 6 4.47 -8.34 -25.97
C THR A 6 3.89 -9.71 -25.62
N ILE A 7 4.71 -10.77 -25.64
CA ILE A 7 4.26 -12.13 -25.27
C ILE A 7 3.82 -12.19 -23.81
N VAL A 8 4.60 -11.56 -22.89
CA VAL A 8 4.26 -11.52 -21.46
C VAL A 8 2.96 -10.73 -21.23
N SER A 9 2.79 -9.57 -21.89
CA SER A 9 1.55 -8.79 -21.80
C SER A 9 0.34 -9.59 -22.26
N THR A 10 0.44 -10.31 -23.38
CA THR A 10 -0.65 -11.17 -23.89
C THR A 10 -1.02 -12.29 -22.90
N LYS A 11 0.00 -12.91 -22.25
CA LYS A 11 -0.27 -13.90 -21.19
C LYS A 11 -1.00 -13.25 -20.00
N GLN A 12 -0.60 -12.05 -19.57
CA GLN A 12 -1.24 -11.30 -18.49
C GLN A 12 -2.68 -10.91 -18.83
N GLU A 13 -2.95 -10.43 -20.05
CA GLU A 13 -4.29 -10.10 -20.54
C GLU A 13 -5.19 -11.34 -20.57
N ARG A 14 -4.66 -12.50 -20.99
CA ARG A 14 -5.41 -13.76 -20.94
C ARG A 14 -5.77 -14.17 -19.52
N ILE A 15 -4.85 -14.06 -18.57
CA ILE A 15 -5.13 -14.30 -17.14
C ILE A 15 -6.24 -13.37 -16.65
N ALA A 16 -6.14 -12.07 -16.93
CA ALA A 16 -7.13 -11.06 -16.53
C ALA A 16 -8.53 -11.37 -17.13
N THR A 17 -8.58 -11.73 -18.42
CA THR A 17 -9.83 -12.09 -19.11
C THR A 17 -10.49 -13.30 -18.46
N LEU A 18 -9.74 -14.36 -18.21
CA LEU A 18 -10.24 -15.57 -17.54
C LEU A 18 -10.71 -15.26 -16.11
N ALA A 19 -9.94 -14.45 -15.36
CA ALA A 19 -10.30 -14.06 -14.00
C ALA A 19 -11.61 -13.27 -13.96
N LYS A 20 -11.81 -12.35 -14.92
CA LYS A 20 -13.03 -11.55 -15.06
C LYS A 20 -14.24 -12.39 -15.47
N GLN A 21 -14.05 -13.32 -16.43
CA GLN A 21 -15.13 -14.18 -16.90
C GLN A 21 -15.57 -15.22 -15.88
N SER A 22 -14.67 -15.63 -14.98
CA SER A 22 -14.92 -16.66 -13.96
C SER A 22 -14.48 -16.20 -12.58
N PRO A 23 -15.26 -15.32 -11.91
CA PRO A 23 -14.89 -14.72 -10.61
C PRO A 23 -14.74 -15.75 -9.48
N GLN A 24 -15.37 -16.93 -9.61
CA GLN A 24 -15.28 -18.01 -8.60
C GLN A 24 -14.20 -19.05 -8.91
N MET A 25 -13.53 -18.94 -10.07
CA MET A 25 -12.50 -19.89 -10.48
C MET A 25 -11.22 -19.68 -9.68
N ALA A 26 -10.64 -20.78 -9.19
CA ALA A 26 -9.30 -20.79 -8.65
C ALA A 26 -8.29 -21.34 -9.69
N PHE A 27 -7.24 -20.59 -9.94
CA PHE A 27 -6.18 -20.98 -10.87
C PHE A 27 -5.25 -22.03 -10.25
N THR A 28 -5.04 -23.15 -10.91
CA THR A 28 -4.26 -24.29 -10.41
C THR A 28 -2.89 -24.47 -11.04
N SER A 29 -2.61 -23.83 -12.18
CA SER A 29 -1.41 -24.06 -13.00
C SER A 29 -0.78 -22.79 -13.56
N LEU A 30 -0.82 -21.67 -12.83
CA LEU A 30 -0.23 -20.40 -13.26
C LEU A 30 1.29 -20.47 -13.41
N SER A 31 1.97 -21.25 -12.56
CA SER A 31 3.42 -21.41 -12.58
C SER A 31 3.94 -21.98 -13.91
N TYR A 32 3.10 -22.67 -14.69
CA TYR A 32 3.44 -23.13 -16.04
C TYR A 32 3.80 -21.95 -16.98
N LEU A 33 3.14 -20.81 -16.81
CA LEU A 33 3.37 -19.61 -17.62
C LEU A 33 4.70 -18.91 -17.29
N MET A 34 5.29 -19.24 -16.15
CA MET A 34 6.57 -18.68 -15.71
C MET A 34 7.71 -19.43 -16.40
N ASP A 35 8.14 -18.94 -17.55
CA ASP A 35 9.28 -19.40 -18.34
C ASP A 35 10.45 -18.42 -18.26
N ILE A 36 11.51 -18.67 -19.00
CA ILE A 36 12.70 -17.84 -19.02
C ILE A 36 12.41 -16.40 -19.50
N ASP A 37 11.54 -16.25 -20.47
CA ASP A 37 11.15 -14.93 -20.99
C ASP A 37 10.33 -14.15 -19.96
N TRP A 38 9.52 -14.85 -19.17
CA TRP A 38 8.81 -14.28 -18.04
C TRP A 38 9.77 -13.74 -16.97
N LEU A 39 10.81 -14.50 -16.64
CA LEU A 39 11.83 -14.05 -15.69
C LEU A 39 12.69 -12.91 -16.24
N LYS A 40 13.01 -12.89 -17.54
CA LYS A 40 13.67 -11.76 -18.19
C LYS A 40 12.85 -10.48 -18.06
N GLU A 41 11.54 -10.57 -18.25
CA GLU A 41 10.63 -9.43 -18.08
C GLU A 41 10.51 -9.03 -16.59
N ALA A 42 10.47 -9.99 -15.67
CA ALA A 42 10.48 -9.72 -14.24
C ALA A 42 11.78 -8.99 -13.81
N TYR A 43 12.93 -9.41 -14.32
CA TYR A 43 14.19 -8.71 -14.13
C TYR A 43 14.12 -7.28 -14.67
N ARG A 44 13.62 -7.06 -15.90
CA ARG A 44 13.45 -5.74 -16.51
C ARG A 44 12.61 -4.80 -15.63
N ARG A 45 11.53 -5.32 -15.03
CA ARG A 45 10.62 -4.57 -14.13
C ARG A 45 11.15 -4.43 -12.71
N THR A 46 12.26 -5.09 -12.37
CA THR A 46 12.89 -4.99 -11.05
C THR A 46 13.86 -3.81 -11.02
N ARG A 47 13.79 -3.01 -9.96
CA ARG A 47 14.71 -1.89 -9.73
C ARG A 47 16.13 -2.43 -9.43
N LYS A 48 17.15 -1.93 -10.11
CA LYS A 48 18.52 -2.40 -10.05
C LYS A 48 19.45 -1.55 -9.17
N ASP A 49 19.17 -0.26 -9.07
CA ASP A 49 19.90 0.75 -8.28
C ASP A 49 19.52 0.73 -6.77
N GLY A 50 18.79 -0.29 -6.33
CA GLY A 50 18.40 -0.45 -4.94
C GLY A 50 19.44 -1.12 -4.08
N ALA A 51 19.28 -1.02 -2.76
CA ALA A 51 20.17 -1.69 -1.79
C ALA A 51 20.24 -3.21 -2.05
N VAL A 52 21.46 -3.77 -1.94
CA VAL A 52 21.74 -5.22 -2.07
C VAL A 52 21.20 -6.02 -0.89
N GLY A 53 20.90 -7.29 -1.11
CA GLY A 53 20.45 -8.22 -0.08
C GLY A 53 21.57 -8.68 0.88
N VAL A 54 21.34 -9.81 1.53
CA VAL A 54 22.30 -10.44 2.46
C VAL A 54 23.50 -11.05 1.74
N ASP A 55 23.34 -11.37 0.46
CA ASP A 55 24.36 -11.96 -0.41
C ASP A 55 25.34 -10.93 -1.00
N GLY A 56 25.03 -9.64 -0.90
CA GLY A 56 25.83 -8.57 -1.44
C GLY A 56 25.83 -8.46 -2.97
N VAL A 57 25.07 -9.31 -3.68
CA VAL A 57 25.07 -9.39 -5.15
C VAL A 57 24.40 -8.16 -5.75
N THR A 58 25.10 -7.46 -6.61
CA THR A 58 24.61 -6.31 -7.38
C THR A 58 23.93 -6.76 -8.68
N ALA A 59 23.33 -5.82 -9.40
CA ALA A 59 22.78 -6.12 -10.72
C ALA A 59 23.89 -6.44 -11.74
N GLU A 60 25.00 -5.71 -11.66
CA GLU A 60 26.19 -5.90 -12.51
C GLU A 60 26.81 -7.28 -12.31
N ASP A 61 26.92 -7.76 -11.05
CA ASP A 61 27.39 -9.11 -10.75
C ASP A 61 26.46 -10.18 -11.33
N TYR A 62 25.15 -9.95 -11.21
CA TYR A 62 24.13 -10.90 -11.70
C TYR A 62 24.12 -10.99 -13.24
N GLU A 63 24.40 -9.89 -13.93
CA GLU A 63 24.45 -9.80 -15.39
C GLU A 63 25.65 -10.53 -16.01
N GLN A 64 26.71 -10.87 -15.25
CA GLN A 64 27.88 -11.61 -15.76
C GLN A 64 27.50 -13.01 -16.30
N ASP A 65 26.52 -13.69 -15.68
CA ASP A 65 25.94 -14.94 -16.19
C ASP A 65 24.42 -14.86 -16.17
N PHE A 66 23.88 -13.85 -16.83
CA PHE A 66 22.47 -13.48 -16.76
C PHE A 66 21.51 -14.62 -17.08
N GLU A 67 21.72 -15.29 -18.21
CA GLU A 67 20.83 -16.38 -18.65
C GLU A 67 20.97 -17.62 -17.76
N GLY A 68 22.20 -17.99 -17.39
CA GLY A 68 22.44 -19.10 -16.48
C GLY A 68 21.85 -18.85 -15.10
N ASN A 69 21.98 -17.65 -14.56
CA ASN A 69 21.39 -17.26 -13.27
C ASN A 69 19.86 -17.37 -13.29
N LEU A 70 19.21 -16.83 -14.33
CA LEU A 70 17.76 -16.91 -14.46
C LEU A 70 17.27 -18.36 -14.67
N GLN A 71 17.99 -19.18 -15.46
CA GLN A 71 17.62 -20.57 -15.66
C GLN A 71 17.72 -21.36 -14.35
N ARG A 72 18.82 -21.23 -13.61
CA ARG A 72 19.00 -21.86 -12.30
C ARG A 72 17.92 -21.42 -11.30
N LEU A 73 17.54 -20.14 -11.32
CA LEU A 73 16.46 -19.62 -10.48
C LEU A 73 15.12 -20.25 -10.83
N LEU A 74 14.80 -20.33 -12.12
CA LEU A 74 13.57 -20.95 -12.63
C LEU A 74 13.46 -22.43 -12.23
N ASP A 75 14.55 -23.18 -12.40
CA ASP A 75 14.60 -24.62 -12.09
C ASP A 75 14.40 -24.86 -10.58
N ARG A 76 15.08 -24.07 -9.73
CA ARG A 76 14.87 -24.13 -8.27
C ARG A 76 13.45 -23.76 -7.86
N ALA A 77 12.86 -22.76 -8.49
CA ALA A 77 11.49 -22.34 -8.19
C ALA A 77 10.46 -23.43 -8.53
N LYS A 78 10.59 -24.05 -9.73
CA LYS A 78 9.66 -25.09 -10.22
C LYS A 78 9.85 -26.42 -9.49
N SER A 79 11.08 -26.87 -9.27
CA SER A 79 11.40 -28.14 -8.56
C SER A 79 11.03 -28.09 -7.08
N GLY A 80 10.82 -26.88 -6.51
CA GLY A 80 10.57 -26.72 -5.07
C GLY A 80 11.84 -26.66 -4.22
N THR A 81 13.04 -26.77 -4.80
CA THR A 81 14.33 -26.69 -4.09
C THR A 81 14.75 -25.26 -3.74
N TYR A 82 14.07 -24.24 -4.33
CA TYR A 82 14.32 -22.85 -3.98
C TYR A 82 14.19 -22.62 -2.46
N ARG A 83 15.13 -21.88 -1.89
CA ARG A 83 15.12 -21.43 -0.49
C ARG A 83 15.18 -19.92 -0.46
N ALA A 84 14.22 -19.27 0.21
CA ALA A 84 14.23 -17.82 0.38
C ALA A 84 15.35 -17.43 1.36
N PRO A 85 16.32 -16.61 0.95
CA PRO A 85 17.33 -16.08 1.87
C PRO A 85 16.70 -15.15 2.91
N PRO A 86 17.34 -14.95 4.08
CA PRO A 86 16.91 -13.94 5.02
C PRO A 86 16.92 -12.54 4.37
N VAL A 87 15.93 -11.70 4.71
CA VAL A 87 15.95 -10.30 4.30
C VAL A 87 16.90 -9.49 5.18
N ARG A 88 17.73 -8.64 4.58
CA ARG A 88 18.60 -7.73 5.31
C ARG A 88 17.81 -6.56 5.86
N ARG A 89 17.77 -6.40 7.19
CA ARG A 89 17.05 -5.30 7.85
C ARG A 89 17.82 -3.98 7.73
N VAL A 90 17.12 -2.94 7.32
CA VAL A 90 17.62 -1.57 7.25
C VAL A 90 16.60 -0.67 7.94
N HIS A 91 17.07 0.23 8.81
CA HIS A 91 16.23 1.19 9.49
C HIS A 91 16.20 2.51 8.74
N ILE A 92 15.01 2.94 8.32
CA ILE A 92 14.80 4.22 7.63
C ILE A 92 14.11 5.19 8.60
N PRO A 93 14.58 6.45 8.74
CA PRO A 93 13.93 7.43 9.60
C PRO A 93 12.45 7.60 9.27
N LYS A 94 11.59 7.52 10.28
CA LYS A 94 10.14 7.65 10.11
C LYS A 94 9.75 9.11 10.05
N GLY A 95 9.27 9.56 8.90
CA GLY A 95 8.72 10.90 8.74
C GLY A 95 9.68 12.04 9.09
N GLY A 96 11.02 11.85 8.96
CA GLY A 96 12.02 12.85 9.31
C GLY A 96 12.31 12.92 10.82
N SER A 97 11.83 11.95 11.61
CA SER A 97 12.24 11.78 13.00
C SER A 97 13.71 11.37 13.08
N THR A 98 14.43 11.89 14.04
CA THR A 98 15.81 11.47 14.37
C THR A 98 15.84 10.25 15.28
N THR A 99 14.74 9.93 15.94
CA THR A 99 14.64 8.89 16.97
C THR A 99 13.78 7.69 16.53
N GLU A 100 12.73 7.93 15.75
CA GLU A 100 11.86 6.84 15.27
C GLU A 100 12.30 6.35 13.88
N THR A 101 12.49 5.03 13.76
CA THR A 101 12.82 4.39 12.49
C THR A 101 11.74 3.40 12.08
N ARG A 102 11.66 3.15 10.77
CA ARG A 102 10.86 2.07 10.19
C ARG A 102 11.80 0.98 9.72
N PRO A 103 11.70 -0.25 10.26
CA PRO A 103 12.49 -1.37 9.77
C PRO A 103 11.99 -1.81 8.38
N ILE A 104 12.90 -1.91 7.42
CA ILE A 104 12.61 -2.41 6.07
C ILE A 104 13.53 -3.59 5.81
N GLY A 105 12.96 -4.70 5.32
CA GLY A 105 13.71 -5.86 4.85
C GLY A 105 14.11 -5.69 3.39
N VAL A 106 15.37 -5.84 3.08
CA VAL A 106 15.89 -5.80 1.71
C VAL A 106 16.15 -7.23 1.25
N PRO A 107 15.32 -7.78 0.31
CA PRO A 107 15.57 -9.09 -0.28
C PRO A 107 16.79 -9.09 -1.20
N THR A 108 17.33 -10.27 -1.49
CA THR A 108 18.36 -10.45 -2.52
C THR A 108 17.82 -10.09 -3.91
N LEU A 109 18.70 -9.88 -4.89
CA LEU A 109 18.26 -9.56 -6.25
C LEU A 109 17.46 -10.70 -6.86
N GLU A 110 17.87 -11.96 -6.67
CA GLU A 110 17.12 -13.14 -7.13
C GLU A 110 15.72 -13.19 -6.53
N ASP A 111 15.60 -12.92 -5.21
CA ASP A 111 14.31 -12.84 -4.55
C ASP A 111 13.41 -11.74 -5.15
N LYS A 112 13.98 -10.57 -5.40
CA LYS A 112 13.23 -9.46 -6.03
C LYS A 112 12.70 -9.86 -7.41
N ILE A 113 13.52 -10.56 -8.22
CA ILE A 113 13.14 -11.04 -9.56
C ILE A 113 12.02 -12.08 -9.46
N LEU A 114 12.20 -13.10 -8.61
CA LEU A 114 11.23 -14.18 -8.48
C LEU A 114 9.91 -13.69 -7.87
N GLN A 115 9.96 -12.82 -6.87
CA GLN A 115 8.76 -12.16 -6.31
C GLN A 115 8.05 -11.32 -7.37
N ARG A 116 8.79 -10.57 -8.20
CA ARG A 116 8.23 -9.81 -9.32
C ARG A 116 7.55 -10.74 -10.34
N ALA A 117 8.16 -11.86 -10.66
CA ALA A 117 7.58 -12.85 -11.56
C ALA A 117 6.24 -13.40 -11.03
N VAL A 118 6.15 -13.66 -9.72
CA VAL A 118 4.90 -14.09 -9.07
C VAL A 118 3.87 -12.97 -9.04
N VAL A 119 4.26 -11.72 -8.72
CA VAL A 119 3.35 -10.56 -8.77
C VAL A 119 2.74 -10.43 -10.17
N MET A 120 3.52 -10.57 -11.23
CA MET A 120 3.06 -10.49 -12.62
C MET A 120 2.01 -11.55 -12.99
N LEU A 121 1.99 -12.71 -12.29
CA LEU A 121 0.96 -13.74 -12.44
C LEU A 121 -0.30 -13.43 -11.63
N LEU A 122 -0.14 -12.91 -10.42
CA LEU A 122 -1.23 -12.72 -9.47
C LEU A 122 -2.00 -11.41 -9.69
N GLU A 123 -1.28 -10.33 -10.02
CA GLU A 123 -1.85 -8.99 -10.19
C GLU A 123 -3.01 -8.95 -11.21
N PRO A 124 -2.92 -9.58 -12.40
CA PRO A 124 -4.03 -9.62 -13.35
C PRO A 124 -5.31 -10.27 -12.81
N ILE A 125 -5.18 -11.20 -11.85
CA ILE A 125 -6.31 -11.88 -11.21
C ILE A 125 -6.97 -10.93 -10.20
N TYR A 126 -6.18 -10.44 -9.23
CA TYR A 126 -6.70 -9.66 -8.13
C TYR A 126 -7.17 -8.26 -8.53
N GLU A 127 -6.63 -7.69 -9.63
CA GLU A 127 -7.16 -6.44 -10.19
C GLU A 127 -8.60 -6.58 -10.74
N GLN A 128 -9.06 -7.79 -11.03
CA GLN A 128 -10.46 -8.04 -11.37
C GLN A 128 -11.36 -8.17 -10.13
N ASP A 129 -10.78 -8.51 -8.98
CA ASP A 129 -11.51 -8.74 -7.74
C ASP A 129 -11.54 -7.49 -6.84
N PHE A 130 -10.45 -6.69 -6.83
CA PHE A 130 -10.32 -5.54 -5.95
C PHE A 130 -11.37 -4.47 -6.20
N LEU A 131 -12.02 -4.02 -5.12
CA LEU A 131 -13.06 -3.01 -5.17
C LEU A 131 -12.50 -1.60 -5.46
N ASP A 132 -13.37 -0.72 -5.94
CA ASP A 132 -13.01 0.67 -6.26
C ASP A 132 -12.62 1.53 -5.07
N CYS A 133 -12.94 1.09 -3.85
CA CYS A 133 -12.51 1.76 -2.62
C CYS A 133 -11.02 1.62 -2.31
N SER A 134 -10.31 0.68 -2.97
CA SER A 134 -8.88 0.36 -2.74
C SER A 134 -7.99 1.01 -3.81
N TYR A 135 -6.96 1.75 -3.38
CA TYR A 135 -6.09 2.53 -4.26
C TYR A 135 -4.59 2.20 -4.13
N GLY A 136 -4.11 1.90 -2.92
CA GLY A 136 -2.68 1.74 -2.66
C GLY A 136 -2.04 0.54 -3.38
N PHE A 137 -0.86 0.73 -3.96
CA PHE A 137 -0.06 -0.31 -4.62
C PHE A 137 -0.77 -1.03 -5.77
N ARG A 138 -1.75 -0.42 -6.40
CA ARG A 138 -2.47 -0.96 -7.56
C ARG A 138 -2.07 -0.25 -8.84
N PRO A 139 -1.94 -0.97 -9.98
CA PRO A 139 -1.67 -0.37 -11.28
C PRO A 139 -2.73 0.68 -11.66
N GLY A 140 -2.28 1.83 -12.18
CA GLY A 140 -3.18 2.90 -12.61
C GLY A 140 -3.95 3.62 -11.49
N ARG A 141 -3.70 3.28 -10.21
CA ARG A 141 -4.29 3.96 -9.04
C ARG A 141 -3.24 4.82 -8.33
N SER A 142 -3.69 5.92 -7.72
CA SER A 142 -2.81 6.87 -7.03
C SER A 142 -3.45 7.44 -5.75
N ALA A 143 -2.62 8.05 -4.90
CA ALA A 143 -3.09 8.75 -3.71
C ALA A 143 -4.02 9.93 -4.09
N HIS A 144 -3.71 10.64 -5.18
CA HIS A 144 -4.56 11.74 -5.65
C HIS A 144 -5.95 11.27 -6.09
N GLN A 145 -6.04 10.11 -6.76
CA GLN A 145 -7.34 9.52 -7.10
C GLN A 145 -8.13 9.11 -5.84
N ALA A 146 -7.45 8.57 -4.82
CA ALA A 146 -8.07 8.26 -3.54
C ALA A 146 -8.63 9.52 -2.86
N LEU A 147 -7.83 10.61 -2.82
CA LEU A 147 -8.23 11.91 -2.27
C LEU A 147 -9.38 12.55 -3.05
N GLN A 148 -9.38 12.47 -4.38
CA GLN A 148 -10.47 12.96 -5.20
C GLN A 148 -11.76 12.18 -4.96
N SER A 149 -11.70 10.85 -4.97
CA SER A 149 -12.85 9.99 -4.67
C SER A 149 -13.40 10.26 -3.27
N PHE A 150 -12.52 10.42 -2.28
CA PHE A 150 -12.90 10.78 -0.92
C PHE A 150 -13.67 12.11 -0.87
N ARG A 151 -13.14 13.14 -1.53
CA ARG A 151 -13.78 14.45 -1.64
C ARG A 151 -15.18 14.37 -2.28
N ASP A 152 -15.28 13.66 -3.41
CA ASP A 152 -16.53 13.52 -4.15
C ASP A 152 -17.59 12.77 -3.33
N GLN A 153 -17.21 11.70 -2.64
CA GLN A 153 -18.09 10.96 -1.73
C GLN A 153 -18.56 11.84 -0.56
N LEU A 154 -17.68 12.64 0.04
CA LEU A 154 -18.03 13.57 1.10
C LEU A 154 -19.00 14.66 0.63
N MET A 155 -18.76 15.23 -0.55
CA MET A 155 -19.67 16.23 -1.13
C MET A 155 -21.06 15.63 -1.40
N ASN A 156 -21.12 14.39 -1.91
CA ASN A 156 -22.37 13.67 -2.15
C ASN A 156 -23.12 13.34 -0.84
N CYS A 157 -22.40 13.11 0.26
CA CYS A 157 -22.99 12.92 1.59
C CYS A 157 -23.34 14.23 2.30
N ARG A 158 -22.96 15.39 1.76
CA ARG A 158 -23.06 16.70 2.40
C ARG A 158 -22.38 16.77 3.77
N GLY A 159 -21.20 16.13 3.89
CA GLY A 159 -20.49 15.97 5.14
C GLY A 159 -21.08 14.88 6.06
N GLY A 160 -20.59 14.80 7.28
CA GLY A 160 -21.05 13.81 8.27
C GLY A 160 -20.01 13.52 9.32
N TYR A 161 -19.55 12.28 9.38
CA TYR A 161 -18.55 11.77 10.32
C TYR A 161 -17.50 10.96 9.56
N ILE A 162 -16.24 11.12 9.95
CA ILE A 162 -15.12 10.38 9.39
C ILE A 162 -14.54 9.51 10.49
N LEU A 163 -14.50 8.22 10.26
CA LEU A 163 -13.80 7.26 11.08
C LEU A 163 -12.42 7.02 10.45
N GLU A 164 -11.39 7.56 11.10
CA GLU A 164 -9.99 7.24 10.80
C GLU A 164 -9.61 5.98 11.57
N VAL A 165 -8.97 5.02 10.91
CA VAL A 165 -8.53 3.77 11.53
C VAL A 165 -7.08 3.52 11.20
N ASP A 166 -6.26 3.33 12.23
CA ASP A 166 -4.84 2.94 12.12
C ASP A 166 -4.68 1.48 12.58
N ILE A 167 -4.15 0.62 11.73
CA ILE A 167 -3.85 -0.76 12.06
C ILE A 167 -2.46 -0.82 12.70
N ARG A 168 -2.39 -1.33 13.93
CA ARG A 168 -1.12 -1.43 14.66
C ARG A 168 -0.21 -2.47 14.02
N LYS A 169 0.97 -2.05 13.54
CA LYS A 169 2.01 -2.95 13.00
C LYS A 169 1.47 -3.97 11.99
N PHE A 170 0.67 -3.52 11.04
CA PHE A 170 -0.04 -4.39 10.09
C PHE A 170 0.84 -5.48 9.47
N PHE A 171 2.01 -5.10 8.91
CA PHE A 171 2.93 -6.06 8.28
C PHE A 171 3.54 -7.07 9.26
N ASP A 172 3.72 -6.69 10.52
CA ASP A 172 4.32 -7.56 11.55
C ASP A 172 3.29 -8.54 12.14
N THR A 173 1.98 -8.20 12.07
CA THR A 173 0.89 -8.98 12.70
C THR A 173 0.04 -9.75 11.70
N LEU A 174 0.31 -9.62 10.40
CA LEU A 174 -0.43 -10.30 9.34
C LEU A 174 -0.38 -11.82 9.56
N ASP A 175 -1.55 -12.44 9.72
CA ASP A 175 -1.70 -13.88 9.93
C ASP A 175 -1.50 -14.64 8.62
N ARG A 176 -0.47 -15.50 8.58
CA ARG A 176 -0.06 -16.25 7.40
C ARG A 176 -1.08 -17.35 7.02
N GLY A 177 -1.77 -17.91 8.00
CA GLY A 177 -2.81 -18.92 7.79
C GLY A 177 -4.03 -18.32 7.09
N HIS A 178 -4.53 -17.20 7.61
CA HIS A 178 -5.62 -16.47 6.97
C HIS A 178 -5.24 -15.98 5.58
N LEU A 179 -4.03 -15.42 5.41
CA LEU A 179 -3.56 -14.98 4.08
C LEU A 179 -3.54 -16.16 3.09
N ARG A 180 -3.04 -17.33 3.50
CA ARG A 180 -3.05 -18.54 2.66
C ARG A 180 -4.45 -18.94 2.26
N THR A 181 -5.40 -18.91 3.19
CA THR A 181 -6.82 -19.20 2.92
C THR A 181 -7.39 -18.23 1.89
N PHE A 182 -7.13 -16.93 2.05
CA PHE A 182 -7.59 -15.91 1.11
C PHE A 182 -6.99 -16.08 -0.29
N LEU A 183 -5.69 -16.38 -0.37
CA LEU A 183 -5.06 -16.68 -1.65
C LEU A 183 -5.71 -17.88 -2.35
N GLN A 184 -6.06 -18.93 -1.61
CA GLN A 184 -6.65 -20.16 -2.15
C GLN A 184 -8.06 -19.98 -2.72
N HIS A 185 -8.75 -18.87 -2.45
CA HIS A 185 -9.99 -18.56 -3.15
C HIS A 185 -9.77 -18.36 -4.66
N ARG A 186 -8.62 -17.80 -5.05
CA ARG A 186 -8.30 -17.51 -6.46
C ARG A 186 -7.09 -18.26 -7.01
N VAL A 187 -6.19 -18.73 -6.15
CA VAL A 187 -4.92 -19.35 -6.56
C VAL A 187 -4.68 -20.61 -5.75
N ARG A 188 -4.72 -21.76 -6.43
CA ARG A 188 -4.44 -23.09 -5.87
C ARG A 188 -3.21 -23.74 -6.50
N ASP A 189 -2.39 -22.94 -7.20
CA ASP A 189 -1.11 -23.40 -7.75
C ASP A 189 -0.12 -23.68 -6.62
N GLY A 190 0.28 -24.96 -6.51
CA GLY A 190 1.14 -25.44 -5.43
C GLY A 190 2.55 -24.82 -5.47
N VAL A 191 3.09 -24.47 -6.64
CA VAL A 191 4.40 -23.81 -6.78
C VAL A 191 4.31 -22.40 -6.23
N LEU A 192 3.31 -21.63 -6.64
CA LEU A 192 3.15 -20.24 -6.19
C LEU A 192 2.89 -20.16 -4.69
N LEU A 193 2.00 -20.99 -4.16
CA LEU A 193 1.71 -21.02 -2.72
C LEU A 193 2.92 -21.44 -1.88
N ARG A 194 3.78 -22.35 -2.39
CA ARG A 194 5.05 -22.70 -1.72
C ARG A 194 6.04 -21.54 -1.73
N LEU A 195 6.20 -20.85 -2.86
CA LEU A 195 7.09 -19.69 -2.96
C LEU A 195 6.66 -18.58 -2.00
N ILE A 196 5.36 -18.22 -1.99
CA ILE A 196 4.82 -17.23 -1.06
C ILE A 196 5.07 -17.66 0.39
N GLY A 197 4.79 -18.92 0.73
CA GLY A 197 5.06 -19.46 2.07
C GLY A 197 6.52 -19.35 2.47
N LYS A 198 7.46 -19.61 1.54
CA LYS A 198 8.91 -19.48 1.79
C LYS A 198 9.31 -18.03 2.08
N TRP A 199 8.78 -17.05 1.35
CA TRP A 199 9.06 -15.63 1.61
C TRP A 199 8.44 -15.14 2.91
N LEU A 200 7.23 -15.58 3.25
CA LEU A 200 6.60 -15.24 4.53
C LEU A 200 7.37 -15.81 5.73
N ASN A 201 8.06 -16.94 5.54
CA ASN A 201 8.89 -17.58 6.56
C ASN A 201 10.40 -17.27 6.40
N ALA A 202 10.78 -16.40 5.47
CA ALA A 202 12.17 -15.96 5.33
C ALA A 202 12.63 -15.28 6.63
N GLY A 203 13.83 -15.62 7.09
CA GLY A 203 14.43 -14.99 8.24
C GLY A 203 14.70 -13.50 8.00
N VAL A 204 14.94 -12.79 9.07
CA VAL A 204 15.38 -11.39 9.06
C VAL A 204 16.79 -11.32 9.62
N MET A 205 17.73 -10.82 8.83
CA MET A 205 19.12 -10.59 9.25
C MET A 205 19.30 -9.14 9.71
N GLU A 206 19.72 -8.98 10.96
CA GLU A 206 20.01 -7.69 11.57
C GLU A 206 21.31 -7.79 12.36
N ASN A 207 22.27 -6.93 12.08
CA ASN A 207 23.59 -6.91 12.74
C ASN A 207 24.29 -8.29 12.76
N GLY A 208 24.19 -9.06 11.68
CA GLY A 208 24.77 -10.39 11.56
C GLY A 208 23.95 -11.54 12.17
N ASN A 209 22.90 -11.24 12.93
CA ASN A 209 22.03 -12.23 13.55
C ASN A 209 20.79 -12.49 12.68
N VAL A 210 20.41 -13.76 12.52
CA VAL A 210 19.19 -14.14 11.80
C VAL A 210 18.10 -14.52 12.80
N SER A 211 16.94 -13.89 12.69
CA SER A 211 15.74 -14.21 13.44
C SER A 211 14.62 -14.66 12.51
N TYR A 212 13.72 -15.50 13.01
CA TYR A 212 12.57 -16.04 12.27
C TYR A 212 11.27 -15.64 12.99
N PRO A 213 10.62 -14.54 12.57
CA PRO A 213 9.35 -14.13 13.17
C PRO A 213 8.24 -15.19 12.91
N ASP A 214 7.41 -15.47 13.91
CA ASP A 214 6.30 -16.43 13.79
C ASP A 214 5.10 -15.89 13.00
N SER A 215 4.99 -14.57 12.87
CA SER A 215 3.90 -13.89 12.16
C SER A 215 4.44 -12.78 11.23
N GLY A 216 3.56 -12.22 10.45
CA GLY A 216 3.84 -11.08 9.59
C GLY A 216 4.45 -11.44 8.24
N SER A 217 4.66 -10.40 7.45
CA SER A 217 5.38 -10.42 6.16
C SER A 217 6.54 -9.47 6.25
N PRO A 218 7.76 -9.83 5.78
CA PRO A 218 8.87 -8.90 5.75
C PRO A 218 8.48 -7.61 5.01
N GLN A 219 8.50 -6.47 5.73
CA GLN A 219 8.21 -5.18 5.13
C GLN A 219 9.34 -4.83 4.15
N GLY A 220 9.00 -4.65 2.86
CA GLY A 220 9.97 -4.33 1.80
C GLY A 220 10.14 -5.40 0.72
N GLY A 221 9.52 -6.57 0.87
CA GLY A 221 9.40 -7.56 -0.20
C GLY A 221 8.56 -7.04 -1.37
N VAL A 222 8.91 -7.42 -2.61
CA VAL A 222 8.21 -6.99 -3.83
C VAL A 222 6.77 -7.53 -3.88
N VAL A 223 6.52 -8.71 -3.31
CA VAL A 223 5.18 -9.33 -3.27
C VAL A 223 4.31 -8.80 -2.11
N SER A 224 4.92 -8.24 -1.05
CA SER A 224 4.21 -7.84 0.18
C SER A 224 3.08 -6.85 -0.04
N PRO A 225 3.19 -5.82 -0.91
CA PRO A 225 2.08 -4.90 -1.19
C PRO A 225 0.84 -5.59 -1.77
N LEU A 226 1.03 -6.52 -2.71
CA LEU A 226 -0.08 -7.28 -3.29
C LEU A 226 -0.73 -8.19 -2.25
N LEU A 227 0.07 -8.93 -1.46
CA LEU A 227 -0.44 -9.80 -0.40
C LEU A 227 -1.21 -9.01 0.66
N SER A 228 -0.76 -7.81 1.01
CA SER A 228 -1.46 -6.89 1.91
C SER A 228 -2.82 -6.47 1.35
N ASN A 229 -2.86 -6.14 0.06
CA ASN A 229 -4.11 -5.80 -0.61
C ASN A 229 -5.07 -6.99 -0.66
N VAL A 230 -4.58 -8.21 -0.94
CA VAL A 230 -5.40 -9.43 -0.89
C VAL A 230 -5.97 -9.64 0.51
N PHE A 231 -5.16 -9.51 1.54
CA PHE A 231 -5.60 -9.69 2.92
C PHE A 231 -6.71 -8.69 3.31
N LEU A 232 -6.47 -7.39 3.07
CA LEU A 232 -7.43 -6.33 3.42
C LEU A 232 -8.68 -6.33 2.53
N HIS A 233 -8.59 -6.83 1.31
CA HIS A 233 -9.76 -7.04 0.46
C HIS A 233 -10.79 -7.96 1.13
N TYR A 234 -10.36 -9.10 1.68
CA TYR A 234 -11.28 -10.04 2.36
C TYR A 234 -11.65 -9.58 3.78
N VAL A 235 -10.71 -9.01 4.51
CA VAL A 235 -10.95 -8.60 5.90
C VAL A 235 -11.81 -7.34 5.99
N LEU A 236 -11.53 -6.34 5.15
CA LEU A 236 -12.10 -5.00 5.24
C LEU A 236 -13.04 -4.69 4.06
N ASP A 237 -12.53 -4.72 2.81
CA ASP A 237 -13.24 -4.16 1.67
C ASP A 237 -14.57 -4.89 1.40
N LEU A 238 -14.51 -6.22 1.24
CA LEU A 238 -15.71 -7.04 1.03
C LEU A 238 -16.65 -7.02 2.25
N TRP A 239 -16.11 -7.12 3.44
CA TRP A 239 -16.90 -7.04 4.65
C TRP A 239 -17.65 -5.71 4.75
N PHE A 240 -16.96 -4.58 4.48
CA PHE A 240 -17.61 -3.29 4.56
C PHE A 240 -18.71 -3.15 3.50
N GLU A 241 -18.41 -3.43 2.23
CA GLU A 241 -19.37 -3.22 1.13
C GLU A 241 -20.53 -4.21 1.16
N GLN A 242 -20.31 -5.47 1.51
CA GLN A 242 -21.32 -6.53 1.42
C GLN A 242 -22.05 -6.83 2.73
N GLU A 243 -21.41 -6.62 3.88
CA GLU A 243 -22.01 -6.96 5.18
C GLU A 243 -22.34 -5.75 6.05
N ALA A 244 -21.40 -4.80 6.22
CA ALA A 244 -21.59 -3.66 7.11
C ALA A 244 -22.48 -2.59 6.49
N LYS A 245 -22.14 -2.10 5.31
CA LYS A 245 -22.81 -1.00 4.61
C LYS A 245 -24.31 -1.25 4.36
N PRO A 246 -24.79 -2.44 3.93
CA PRO A 246 -26.22 -2.71 3.77
C PRO A 246 -27.04 -2.63 5.07
N ARG A 247 -26.39 -2.73 6.23
CA ARG A 247 -27.05 -2.66 7.57
C ARG A 247 -27.07 -1.25 8.15
N LEU A 248 -26.51 -0.27 7.43
CA LEU A 248 -26.49 1.13 7.84
C LEU A 248 -27.79 1.82 7.42
N ARG A 249 -28.20 2.83 8.19
CA ARG A 249 -29.42 3.62 7.95
C ARG A 249 -29.24 4.67 6.87
N SER A 250 -27.99 5.10 6.66
CA SER A 250 -27.67 6.19 5.77
C SER A 250 -26.43 5.89 4.93
N ARG A 251 -26.09 6.82 4.03
CA ARG A 251 -24.93 6.68 3.14
C ARG A 251 -23.64 6.57 3.94
N ALA A 252 -22.82 5.58 3.55
CA ALA A 252 -21.45 5.42 4.01
C ALA A 252 -20.56 4.98 2.86
N PHE A 253 -19.26 5.25 2.96
CA PHE A 253 -18.27 4.87 1.96
C PHE A 253 -16.93 4.59 2.62
N LEU A 254 -16.14 3.74 1.99
CA LEU A 254 -14.78 3.39 2.38
C LEU A 254 -13.80 3.92 1.34
N ILE A 255 -12.68 4.49 1.77
CA ILE A 255 -11.51 4.79 0.93
C ILE A 255 -10.29 4.21 1.63
N ARG A 256 -9.56 3.33 0.92
CA ARG A 256 -8.37 2.66 1.43
C ARG A 256 -7.16 2.88 0.52
N PHE A 257 -6.04 3.22 1.11
CA PHE A 257 -4.74 3.27 0.45
C PHE A 257 -3.75 2.40 1.23
N ALA A 258 -3.51 1.18 0.77
CA ALA A 258 -2.78 0.14 1.50
C ALA A 258 -3.45 -0.18 2.85
N ASP A 259 -2.73 0.01 3.97
CA ASP A 259 -3.22 -0.16 5.34
C ASP A 259 -3.85 1.12 5.92
N ASP A 260 -3.64 2.28 5.29
CA ASP A 260 -4.31 3.52 5.66
C ASP A 260 -5.74 3.57 5.07
N PHE A 261 -6.75 3.75 5.89
CA PHE A 261 -8.12 3.89 5.42
C PHE A 261 -9.01 4.78 6.27
N VAL A 262 -10.03 5.30 5.62
CA VAL A 262 -11.06 6.12 6.25
C VAL A 262 -12.45 5.64 5.82
N ILE A 263 -13.40 5.71 6.74
CA ILE A 263 -14.81 5.43 6.44
C ILE A 263 -15.63 6.70 6.70
N GLY A 264 -16.31 7.17 5.66
CA GLY A 264 -17.22 8.32 5.76
C GLY A 264 -18.65 7.88 6.03
N PHE A 265 -19.35 8.59 6.93
CA PHE A 265 -20.74 8.35 7.30
C PHE A 265 -21.52 9.64 7.29
N ARG A 266 -22.78 9.58 6.86
CA ARG A 266 -23.70 10.70 7.01
C ARG A 266 -24.30 10.76 8.43
N ASP A 267 -24.57 9.62 9.05
CA ASP A 267 -25.20 9.48 10.36
C ASP A 267 -24.20 9.11 11.47
N GLN A 268 -24.36 9.72 12.65
CA GLN A 268 -23.46 9.50 13.79
C GLN A 268 -23.62 8.10 14.39
N ARG A 269 -24.84 7.62 14.48
CA ARG A 269 -25.12 6.31 15.11
C ARG A 269 -24.53 5.19 14.27
N ASP A 270 -24.61 5.31 12.95
CA ASP A 270 -23.99 4.39 12.00
C ASP A 270 -22.47 4.40 12.18
N ALA A 271 -21.85 5.58 12.31
CA ALA A 271 -20.41 5.72 12.52
C ALA A 271 -19.96 5.11 13.85
N GLN A 272 -20.67 5.37 14.95
CA GLN A 272 -20.39 4.80 16.28
C GLN A 272 -20.51 3.27 16.25
N ARG A 273 -21.57 2.74 15.64
CA ARG A 273 -21.78 1.30 15.52
C ARG A 273 -20.65 0.62 14.74
N VAL A 274 -20.20 1.19 13.64
CA VAL A 274 -19.08 0.62 12.87
C VAL A 274 -17.80 0.74 13.66
N MET A 275 -17.54 1.85 14.36
CA MET A 275 -16.37 2.01 15.23
C MET A 275 -16.28 0.93 16.31
N GLU A 276 -17.41 0.46 16.85
CA GLU A 276 -17.46 -0.64 17.84
C GLU A 276 -17.24 -2.03 17.21
N VAL A 277 -17.62 -2.20 15.95
CA VAL A 277 -17.57 -3.50 15.26
C VAL A 277 -16.22 -3.75 14.57
N VAL A 278 -15.57 -2.71 14.03
CA VAL A 278 -14.29 -2.82 13.32
C VAL A 278 -13.21 -3.53 14.16
N PRO A 279 -12.99 -3.21 15.46
CA PRO A 279 -12.02 -3.93 16.30
C PRO A 279 -12.33 -5.43 16.41
N LYS A 280 -13.60 -5.79 16.55
CA LYS A 280 -14.05 -7.17 16.63
C LYS A 280 -13.83 -7.94 15.32
N ARG A 281 -14.13 -7.28 14.20
CA ARG A 281 -13.86 -7.84 12.86
C ARG A 281 -12.37 -8.10 12.65
N PHE A 282 -11.53 -7.12 12.95
CA PHE A 282 -10.09 -7.21 12.78
C PHE A 282 -9.45 -8.23 13.71
N GLY A 283 -9.92 -8.32 14.96
CA GLY A 283 -9.48 -9.32 15.94
C GLY A 283 -9.67 -10.75 15.47
N LYS A 284 -10.71 -11.06 14.66
CA LYS A 284 -10.91 -12.37 14.04
C LYS A 284 -9.77 -12.80 13.10
N TYR A 285 -8.99 -11.84 12.61
CA TYR A 285 -7.89 -12.04 11.67
C TYR A 285 -6.54 -11.62 12.26
N SER A 286 -6.44 -11.64 13.59
CA SER A 286 -5.23 -11.31 14.35
C SER A 286 -4.73 -9.87 14.15
N LEU A 287 -5.56 -8.97 13.61
CA LEU A 287 -5.23 -7.56 13.49
C LEU A 287 -5.70 -6.77 14.70
N THR A 288 -4.88 -5.80 15.11
CA THR A 288 -5.19 -4.90 16.23
C THR A 288 -5.24 -3.45 15.74
N ILE A 289 -6.26 -2.72 16.16
CA ILE A 289 -6.42 -1.30 15.87
C ILE A 289 -5.65 -0.48 16.91
N HIS A 290 -5.04 0.61 16.44
CA HIS A 290 -4.30 1.52 17.32
C HIS A 290 -5.29 2.36 18.15
N PRO A 291 -5.31 2.23 19.51
CA PRO A 291 -6.38 2.80 20.33
C PRO A 291 -6.42 4.34 20.33
N THR A 292 -5.27 5.00 20.22
CA THR A 292 -5.19 6.47 20.28
C THR A 292 -5.21 7.16 18.93
N LYS A 293 -4.91 6.44 17.84
CA LYS A 293 -4.94 6.99 16.48
C LYS A 293 -6.23 6.72 15.74
N THR A 294 -7.02 5.74 16.21
CA THR A 294 -8.36 5.51 15.68
C THR A 294 -9.32 6.48 16.31
N LYS A 295 -9.97 7.32 15.51
CA LYS A 295 -10.83 8.38 15.99
C LYS A 295 -12.00 8.65 15.05
N LEU A 296 -13.12 9.06 15.65
CA LEU A 296 -14.30 9.51 14.93
C LEU A 296 -14.35 11.04 14.94
N VAL A 297 -14.25 11.66 13.77
CA VAL A 297 -14.19 13.11 13.59
C VAL A 297 -15.51 13.60 13.02
N PRO A 298 -16.25 14.53 13.70
CA PRO A 298 -17.34 15.25 13.08
C PRO A 298 -16.82 16.13 11.95
N PHE A 299 -17.32 15.93 10.74
CA PHE A 299 -16.86 16.63 9.54
C PHE A 299 -18.04 17.14 8.70
N ARG A 300 -18.68 18.20 9.21
CA ARG A 300 -19.86 18.85 8.59
C ARG A 300 -19.54 20.29 8.19
N PRO A 301 -20.16 20.81 7.12
CA PRO A 301 -20.09 22.24 6.85
C PRO A 301 -20.73 23.01 8.02
N PRO A 302 -20.24 24.22 8.33
CA PRO A 302 -20.85 25.07 9.36
C PRO A 302 -22.34 25.30 9.07
N SER A 303 -23.16 25.27 10.11
CA SER A 303 -24.59 25.58 10.00
C SER A 303 -24.78 27.06 9.59
N SER A 304 -25.66 27.29 8.62
CA SER A 304 -26.04 28.65 8.19
C SER A 304 -26.90 29.39 9.21
N THR A 305 -27.35 28.73 10.28
CA THR A 305 -28.36 29.26 11.24
C THR A 305 -27.79 30.05 12.40
N THR A 306 -26.46 30.15 12.55
CA THR A 306 -25.86 31.01 13.58
C THR A 306 -25.57 32.42 13.05
N LYS A 307 -26.61 33.15 12.68
CA LYS A 307 -26.57 34.61 12.68
C LYS A 307 -26.85 35.09 14.11
N GLY A 308 -25.81 35.55 14.80
CA GLY A 308 -25.91 36.30 16.05
C GLY A 308 -26.02 35.45 17.34
N GLY A 309 -24.91 34.89 17.77
CA GLY A 309 -24.75 34.34 19.11
C GLY A 309 -23.26 34.21 19.46
N ASP A 310 -22.86 34.78 20.59
CA ASP A 310 -21.52 34.71 21.18
C ASP A 310 -21.19 33.32 21.78
N GLY A 311 -21.69 32.24 21.17
CA GLY A 311 -21.30 30.88 21.51
C GLY A 311 -19.99 30.48 20.82
N PRO A 312 -19.25 29.49 21.33
CA PRO A 312 -18.03 29.00 20.69
C PRO A 312 -18.37 28.58 19.27
N ARG A 313 -17.83 29.30 18.27
CA ARG A 313 -18.05 29.01 16.85
C ARG A 313 -17.67 27.56 16.61
N ASP A 314 -18.67 26.77 16.25
CA ASP A 314 -18.51 25.36 15.86
C ASP A 314 -17.58 25.32 14.61
N ARG A 315 -16.28 25.31 14.86
CA ARG A 315 -15.29 25.22 13.78
C ARG A 315 -15.46 23.84 13.17
N PRO A 316 -15.66 23.75 11.84
CA PRO A 316 -15.74 22.45 11.18
C PRO A 316 -14.50 21.65 11.56
N GLY A 317 -14.70 20.38 11.91
CA GLY A 317 -13.58 19.47 12.17
C GLY A 317 -12.63 19.45 10.98
N THR A 318 -11.37 19.18 11.26
CA THR A 318 -10.35 18.89 10.24
C THR A 318 -9.75 17.52 10.54
N PHE A 319 -9.29 16.82 9.51
CA PHE A 319 -8.57 15.58 9.69
C PHE A 319 -7.52 15.42 8.59
N ASP A 320 -6.51 14.60 8.89
CA ASP A 320 -5.41 14.35 7.97
C ASP A 320 -5.58 12.97 7.32
N PHE A 321 -5.47 12.90 6.00
CA PHE A 321 -5.47 11.65 5.25
C PHE A 321 -4.48 11.74 4.09
N LEU A 322 -3.63 10.73 3.94
CA LEU A 322 -2.59 10.65 2.91
C LEU A 322 -1.70 11.91 2.82
N GLY A 323 -1.36 12.50 3.99
CA GLY A 323 -0.49 13.68 4.06
C GLY A 323 -1.15 15.01 3.69
N PHE A 324 -2.49 15.04 3.64
CA PHE A 324 -3.27 16.26 3.42
C PHE A 324 -4.29 16.46 4.53
N THR A 325 -4.42 17.70 5.00
CA THR A 325 -5.50 18.14 5.89
C THR A 325 -6.73 18.50 5.08
N HIS A 326 -7.84 17.86 5.39
CA HIS A 326 -9.16 18.13 4.80
C HIS A 326 -9.90 19.14 5.68
N TYR A 327 -10.56 20.13 5.07
CA TYR A 327 -11.33 21.15 5.76
C TYR A 327 -12.46 21.70 4.89
N TRP A 328 -13.50 22.23 5.54
CA TRP A 328 -14.58 22.92 4.84
C TRP A 328 -14.24 24.38 4.61
N ASP A 329 -14.46 24.87 3.40
CA ASP A 329 -14.29 26.29 3.05
C ASP A 329 -15.27 26.69 1.94
N ARG A 330 -15.38 27.97 1.69
CA ARG A 330 -16.26 28.48 0.65
C ARG A 330 -15.59 28.43 -0.72
N SER A 331 -16.35 28.01 -1.72
CA SER A 331 -15.98 28.15 -3.13
C SER A 331 -16.09 29.61 -3.56
N ARG A 332 -15.55 29.94 -4.73
CA ARG A 332 -15.73 31.29 -5.32
C ARG A 332 -17.21 31.70 -5.49
N ARG A 333 -18.10 30.75 -5.60
CA ARG A 333 -19.56 30.93 -5.70
C ARG A 333 -20.26 30.92 -4.33
N GLY A 334 -19.55 30.94 -3.21
CA GLY A 334 -20.10 30.99 -1.86
C GLY A 334 -20.60 29.65 -1.30
N HIS A 335 -20.54 28.55 -2.05
CA HIS A 335 -20.97 27.23 -1.56
C HIS A 335 -19.90 26.57 -0.67
N TRP A 336 -20.31 25.86 0.36
CA TRP A 336 -19.41 25.05 1.15
C TRP A 336 -18.88 23.88 0.35
N VAL A 337 -17.55 23.74 0.31
CA VAL A 337 -16.83 22.66 -0.38
C VAL A 337 -15.71 22.14 0.50
N VAL A 338 -15.35 20.87 0.32
CA VAL A 338 -14.17 20.29 0.95
C VAL A 338 -12.92 20.72 0.17
N LYS A 339 -11.99 21.35 0.87
CA LYS A 339 -10.67 21.73 0.35
C LYS A 339 -9.57 20.90 1.01
N LEU A 340 -8.42 20.85 0.37
CA LEU A 340 -7.22 20.15 0.78
C LEU A 340 -6.09 21.15 0.94
N LYS A 341 -5.27 20.95 1.97
CA LYS A 341 -3.97 21.59 2.13
C LYS A 341 -2.96 20.55 2.59
N THR A 342 -1.69 20.75 2.32
CA THR A 342 -0.63 19.88 2.87
C THR A 342 -0.75 19.83 4.40
N ALA A 343 -0.69 18.65 4.97
CA ALA A 343 -0.73 18.47 6.43
C ALA A 343 0.43 19.24 7.09
N THR A 344 0.14 19.88 8.23
CA THR A 344 1.06 20.82 8.90
C THR A 344 2.41 20.20 9.23
N ASP A 345 2.42 18.96 9.72
CA ASP A 345 3.64 18.24 10.05
C ASP A 345 4.47 17.92 8.80
N ARG A 346 3.82 17.57 7.69
CA ARG A 346 4.47 17.33 6.40
C ARG A 346 5.06 18.62 5.82
N PHE A 347 4.31 19.71 5.83
CA PHE A 347 4.79 21.00 5.37
C PHE A 347 5.99 21.47 6.19
N SER A 348 5.89 21.41 7.53
CA SER A 348 6.97 21.79 8.44
C SER A 348 8.24 20.95 8.24
N ARG A 349 8.09 19.66 7.93
CA ARG A 349 9.23 18.79 7.59
C ARG A 349 9.89 19.18 6.27
N ALA A 350 9.09 19.49 5.25
CA ALA A 350 9.61 19.92 3.96
C ALA A 350 10.41 21.22 4.09
N VAL A 351 9.86 22.19 4.80
CA VAL A 351 10.55 23.48 5.07
C VAL A 351 11.87 23.25 5.82
N ARG A 352 11.85 22.49 6.92
CA ARG A 352 13.08 22.18 7.67
C ARG A 352 14.12 21.44 6.83
N SER A 353 13.69 20.47 5.99
CA SER A 353 14.61 19.74 5.11
C SER A 353 15.25 20.64 4.06
N ILE A 354 14.52 21.65 3.54
CA ILE A 354 15.06 22.64 2.60
C ILE A 354 16.02 23.58 3.33
N ASP A 355 15.63 24.11 4.50
CA ASP A 355 16.43 25.02 5.30
C ASP A 355 17.78 24.36 5.70
N SER A 356 17.75 23.16 6.30
CA SER A 356 18.95 22.42 6.66
C SER A 356 19.86 22.16 5.44
N TRP A 357 19.26 21.85 4.30
CA TRP A 357 20.03 21.65 3.07
C TRP A 357 20.68 22.95 2.60
N CYS A 358 19.96 24.06 2.61
CA CYS A 358 20.50 25.37 2.24
C CYS A 358 21.67 25.79 3.17
N GLN A 359 21.52 25.58 4.46
CA GLN A 359 22.58 25.88 5.45
C GLN A 359 23.86 25.06 5.18
N ALA A 360 23.70 23.76 4.91
CA ALA A 360 24.82 22.85 4.67
C ALA A 360 25.50 23.07 3.31
N ASN A 361 24.79 23.62 2.30
CA ASN A 361 25.25 23.66 0.91
C ASN A 361 25.36 25.09 0.34
N ARG A 362 25.33 26.12 1.17
CA ARG A 362 25.45 27.54 0.76
C ARG A 362 26.75 27.89 0.04
N HIS A 363 27.79 27.04 0.18
CA HIS A 363 29.09 27.19 -0.47
C HIS A 363 29.14 26.65 -1.90
N LEU A 364 28.11 25.89 -2.33
CA LEU A 364 28.06 25.33 -3.68
C LEU A 364 27.78 26.41 -4.73
N PRO A 365 28.15 26.19 -6.02
CA PRO A 365 27.78 27.07 -7.12
C PRO A 365 26.26 27.27 -7.18
N LEU A 366 25.83 28.49 -7.52
CA LEU A 366 24.40 28.87 -7.60
C LEU A 366 23.59 27.95 -8.51
N ARG A 367 24.18 27.49 -9.62
CA ARG A 367 23.54 26.53 -10.55
C ARG A 367 23.19 25.23 -9.89
N ASP A 368 24.10 24.68 -9.09
CA ASP A 368 23.91 23.40 -8.40
C ASP A 368 22.86 23.54 -7.29
N GLN A 369 22.92 24.68 -6.56
CA GLN A 369 21.90 25.00 -5.56
C GLN A 369 20.52 25.10 -6.20
N GLN A 370 20.38 25.83 -7.31
CA GLN A 370 19.10 25.98 -8.04
C GLN A 370 18.56 24.64 -8.53
N GLN A 371 19.42 23.81 -9.13
CA GLN A 371 19.01 22.49 -9.61
C GLN A 371 18.47 21.65 -8.46
N LYS A 372 19.20 21.56 -7.35
CA LYS A 372 18.82 20.72 -6.20
C LYS A 372 17.59 21.22 -5.48
N LEU A 373 17.43 22.53 -5.33
CA LEU A 373 16.21 23.14 -4.78
C LEU A 373 15.00 22.86 -5.68
N ASN A 374 15.15 22.97 -6.99
CA ASN A 374 14.09 22.63 -7.94
C ASN A 374 13.67 21.16 -7.84
N GLU A 375 14.62 20.22 -7.69
CA GLU A 375 14.32 18.79 -7.46
C GLU A 375 13.51 18.59 -6.18
N LYS A 376 13.92 19.22 -5.07
CA LYS A 376 13.22 19.14 -3.78
C LYS A 376 11.80 19.72 -3.86
N LEU A 377 11.65 20.88 -4.47
CA LEU A 377 10.34 21.53 -4.65
C LEU A 377 9.43 20.72 -5.58
N ARG A 378 9.93 20.25 -6.73
CA ARG A 378 9.17 19.37 -7.62
C ARG A 378 8.72 18.10 -6.91
N GLY A 379 9.60 17.45 -6.14
CA GLY A 379 9.25 16.29 -5.34
C GLY A 379 8.17 16.57 -4.28
N HIS A 380 8.18 17.76 -3.67
CA HIS A 380 7.15 18.17 -2.72
C HIS A 380 5.78 18.41 -3.38
N TYR A 381 5.75 19.05 -4.55
CA TYR A 381 4.51 19.39 -5.26
C TYR A 381 3.98 18.27 -6.16
N ALA A 382 4.79 17.29 -6.51
CA ALA A 382 4.36 16.12 -7.29
C ALA A 382 3.57 15.10 -6.47
N TYR A 383 3.58 15.24 -5.16
CA TYR A 383 2.80 14.42 -4.24
C TYR A 383 1.50 15.20 -3.93
#